data_2c5a675123070b317a20905f39dd447e
#
_entry.id   2c5a675123070b317a20905f39dd447e
#
_cell.length_a   1.000
_cell.length_b   1.000
_cell.length_c   1.000
_cell.angle_alpha   90.00
_cell.angle_beta   90.00
_cell.angle_gamma   90.00
#
_symmetry.space_group_name_H-M   'P 1'
#
loop_
_entity.id
_entity.type
_entity.pdbx_description
1 polymer ?
#
loop_
_entity_poly.entity_id
_entity_poly.type
_entity_poly.pdbx_seq_one_letter_code
_entity_poly.pdbx_strand_id
1 'polypeptide(L)'
;AKARAVGRTQDAEELAEAYEYQGIDTCAVDSMCVTVCPVGIDTGKFVKKLRSQRTGAKQEVTRAAWAGAAKAWPAVPTVASAALTGVNVLPTGLVQKVTDVARALVGEDIMPEYQPELGKGGKQRSSLGEHVGAPGEPIAVYVPACVNTMFGPSGSGVGATDAFVALAERAGVSLRVPKDIDALCCGTPWTSKGMKKGHAIMEKRVQASLMAATDHGRLPVLSDAS
;
A
#
# COMPACT_ATOMS: atom_id res chain seq x y z
N ALA A 1 29.99 -10.27 7.31
CA ALA A 1 31.26 -9.51 7.50
C ALA A 1 32.25 -10.35 8.34
N LYS A 2 31.92 -10.76 9.57
CA LYS A 2 32.84 -11.47 10.48
C LYS A 2 33.27 -12.85 9.93
N ALA A 3 32.37 -13.63 9.35
CA ALA A 3 32.68 -14.92 8.74
C ALA A 3 33.68 -14.80 7.58
N ARG A 4 33.51 -13.80 6.71
CA ARG A 4 34.48 -13.52 5.62
C ARG A 4 35.84 -13.06 6.14
N ALA A 5 35.88 -12.29 7.23
CA ALA A 5 37.11 -11.80 7.83
C ALA A 5 37.99 -12.92 8.43
N VAL A 6 37.38 -14.05 8.80
CA VAL A 6 38.10 -15.25 9.32
C VAL A 6 38.20 -16.38 8.30
N GLY A 7 38.01 -16.10 6.99
CA GLY A 7 38.18 -17.05 5.90
C GLY A 7 37.03 -18.07 5.72
N ARG A 8 35.94 -17.95 6.47
CA ARG A 8 34.74 -18.82 6.36
C ARG A 8 33.80 -18.27 5.26
N THR A 9 34.24 -18.38 4.01
CA THR A 9 33.50 -17.78 2.87
C THR A 9 32.20 -18.53 2.59
N GLN A 10 32.20 -19.86 2.64
CA GLN A 10 31.01 -20.69 2.41
C GLN A 10 29.91 -20.35 3.42
N ASP A 11 30.24 -20.34 4.72
CA ASP A 11 29.30 -19.99 5.77
C ASP A 11 28.74 -18.55 5.59
N ALA A 12 29.57 -17.63 5.08
CA ALA A 12 29.15 -16.26 4.82
C ALA A 12 28.17 -16.17 3.64
N GLU A 13 28.29 -17.03 2.65
CA GLU A 13 27.38 -17.14 1.51
C GLU A 13 26.06 -17.78 1.93
N GLU A 14 26.10 -18.90 2.64
CA GLU A 14 24.90 -19.56 3.17
C GLU A 14 24.09 -18.64 4.11
N LEU A 15 24.78 -17.90 5.01
CA LEU A 15 24.14 -16.91 5.87
C LEU A 15 23.56 -15.73 5.10
N ALA A 16 24.20 -15.31 4.01
CA ALA A 16 23.71 -14.22 3.18
C ALA A 16 22.44 -14.64 2.42
N GLU A 17 22.40 -15.84 1.88
CA GLU A 17 21.25 -16.41 1.18
C GLU A 17 20.06 -16.61 2.14
N ALA A 18 20.30 -17.23 3.30
CA ALA A 18 19.26 -17.39 4.31
C ALA A 18 18.72 -16.05 4.82
N TYR A 19 19.59 -15.03 4.97
CA TYR A 19 19.19 -13.70 5.42
C TYR A 19 18.40 -12.92 4.36
N GLU A 20 18.69 -13.14 3.07
CA GLU A 20 17.97 -12.50 1.97
C GLU A 20 16.46 -12.84 2.05
N TYR A 21 16.11 -14.11 2.18
CA TYR A 21 14.72 -14.53 2.33
C TYR A 21 14.18 -14.25 3.74
N GLN A 22 14.77 -14.84 4.79
CA GLN A 22 14.22 -14.82 6.15
C GLN A 22 14.29 -13.45 6.83
N GLY A 23 15.27 -12.63 6.49
CA GLY A 23 15.47 -11.33 7.12
C GLY A 23 14.97 -10.14 6.28
N ILE A 24 15.21 -10.19 4.95
CA ILE A 24 14.93 -9.04 4.09
C ILE A 24 13.58 -9.18 3.40
N ASP A 25 13.28 -10.31 2.77
CA ASP A 25 12.08 -10.43 1.93
C ASP A 25 10.81 -10.65 2.75
N THR A 26 10.87 -11.39 3.84
CA THR A 26 9.73 -11.67 4.71
C THR A 26 9.40 -10.55 5.71
N CYS A 27 10.29 -9.56 5.88
CA CYS A 27 10.04 -8.45 6.81
C CYS A 27 8.89 -7.56 6.32
N ALA A 28 7.87 -7.35 7.16
CA ALA A 28 6.75 -6.44 6.87
C ALA A 28 7.17 -4.96 6.79
N VAL A 29 8.31 -4.60 7.38
CA VAL A 29 8.88 -3.24 7.46
C VAL A 29 7.95 -2.20 8.11
N ASP A 30 7.05 -2.67 8.97
CA ASP A 30 6.11 -1.88 9.75
C ASP A 30 6.74 -1.15 10.94
N SER A 31 8.00 -1.48 11.27
CA SER A 31 8.74 -0.94 12.41
C SER A 31 8.16 -1.27 13.80
N MET A 32 7.20 -2.20 13.91
CA MET A 32 6.63 -2.63 15.20
C MET A 32 7.69 -3.21 16.15
N CYS A 33 8.75 -3.80 15.60
CA CYS A 33 9.85 -4.33 16.39
C CYS A 33 10.55 -3.27 17.28
N VAL A 34 10.51 -1.99 16.91
CA VAL A 34 11.12 -0.91 17.70
C VAL A 34 10.40 -0.69 19.03
N THR A 35 9.09 -0.94 19.09
CA THR A 35 8.26 -0.69 20.29
C THR A 35 8.59 -1.65 21.44
N VAL A 36 9.09 -2.84 21.11
CA VAL A 36 9.46 -3.88 22.08
C VAL A 36 10.98 -4.02 22.26
N CYS A 37 11.77 -3.33 21.44
CA CYS A 37 13.23 -3.39 21.51
C CYS A 37 13.75 -2.50 22.64
N PRO A 38 14.44 -3.04 23.65
CA PRO A 38 14.93 -2.26 24.80
C PRO A 38 15.99 -1.21 24.41
N VAL A 39 16.62 -1.36 23.26
CA VAL A 39 17.62 -0.42 22.71
C VAL A 39 17.10 0.40 21.52
N GLY A 40 15.83 0.30 21.22
CA GLY A 40 15.17 1.13 20.19
C GLY A 40 15.64 0.85 18.75
N ILE A 41 16.09 -0.38 18.43
CA ILE A 41 16.54 -0.74 17.08
C ILE A 41 15.32 -0.93 16.17
N ASP A 42 15.24 -0.11 15.12
CA ASP A 42 14.24 -0.22 14.07
C ASP A 42 14.78 -1.10 12.90
N THR A 43 14.47 -2.39 12.94
CA THR A 43 14.87 -3.32 11.88
C THR A 43 14.12 -3.05 10.58
N GLY A 44 12.90 -2.49 10.62
CA GLY A 44 12.16 -2.09 9.43
C GLY A 44 12.88 -1.02 8.62
N LYS A 45 13.42 0.02 9.26
CA LYS A 45 14.27 1.03 8.60
C LYS A 45 15.52 0.42 7.98
N PHE A 46 16.16 -0.52 8.68
CA PHE A 46 17.32 -1.21 8.17
C PHE A 46 16.99 -2.03 6.93
N VAL A 47 15.93 -2.81 6.95
CA VAL A 47 15.47 -3.62 5.80
C VAL A 47 15.09 -2.73 4.60
N LYS A 48 14.37 -1.62 4.81
CA LYS A 48 14.08 -0.63 3.76
C LYS A 48 15.37 -0.15 3.08
N LYS A 49 16.42 0.14 3.87
CA LYS A 49 17.73 0.55 3.36
C LYS A 49 18.36 -0.56 2.52
N LEU A 50 18.40 -1.81 3.00
CA LEU A 50 18.93 -2.95 2.26
C LEU A 50 18.18 -3.16 0.93
N ARG A 51 16.85 -3.19 0.95
CA ARG A 51 16.03 -3.29 -0.28
C ARG A 51 16.35 -2.17 -1.28
N SER A 52 16.55 -0.94 -0.80
CA SER A 52 16.89 0.19 -1.67
C SER A 52 18.31 0.12 -2.29
N GLN A 53 19.20 -0.68 -1.72
CA GLN A 53 20.57 -0.86 -2.16
C GLN A 53 20.75 -2.04 -3.12
N ARG A 54 19.73 -2.87 -3.33
CA ARG A 54 19.79 -3.96 -4.32
C ARG A 54 20.13 -3.39 -5.70
N THR A 55 21.02 -4.06 -6.43
CA THR A 55 21.50 -3.65 -7.75
C THR A 55 21.29 -4.76 -8.77
N GLY A 56 21.41 -4.42 -10.06
CA GLY A 56 21.27 -5.35 -11.18
C GLY A 56 20.22 -4.91 -12.19
N ALA A 57 20.30 -5.42 -13.42
CA ALA A 57 19.42 -5.04 -14.52
C ALA A 57 17.94 -5.31 -14.21
N LYS A 58 17.60 -6.48 -13.62
CA LYS A 58 16.26 -6.81 -13.18
C LYS A 58 15.72 -5.76 -12.18
N GLN A 59 16.57 -5.32 -11.25
CA GLN A 59 16.19 -4.34 -10.24
C GLN A 59 15.92 -2.96 -10.84
N GLU A 60 16.69 -2.55 -11.85
CA GLU A 60 16.45 -1.26 -12.52
C GLU A 60 15.14 -1.25 -13.31
N VAL A 61 14.82 -2.35 -14.02
CA VAL A 61 13.52 -2.52 -14.68
C VAL A 61 12.38 -2.46 -13.66
N THR A 62 12.51 -3.16 -12.54
CA THR A 62 11.52 -3.13 -11.45
C THR A 62 11.35 -1.72 -10.89
N ARG A 63 12.44 -0.98 -10.66
CA ARG A 63 12.38 0.43 -10.21
C ARG A 63 11.67 1.34 -11.20
N ALA A 64 11.93 1.16 -12.51
CA ALA A 64 11.25 1.92 -13.55
C ALA A 64 9.75 1.61 -13.59
N ALA A 65 9.37 0.34 -13.50
CA ALA A 65 7.97 -0.10 -13.44
C ALA A 65 7.25 0.49 -12.22
N TRP A 66 7.85 0.43 -11.03
CA TRP A 66 7.29 1.03 -9.81
C TRP A 66 7.18 2.56 -9.87
N ALA A 67 8.12 3.24 -10.54
CA ALA A 67 8.02 4.68 -10.79
C ALA A 67 6.89 4.99 -11.80
N GLY A 68 6.72 4.15 -12.83
CA GLY A 68 5.58 4.21 -13.75
C GLY A 68 4.25 4.03 -13.04
N ALA A 69 4.14 3.04 -12.15
CA ALA A 69 2.96 2.82 -11.32
C ALA A 69 2.62 4.03 -10.43
N ALA A 70 3.62 4.73 -9.88
CA ALA A 70 3.37 5.95 -9.11
C ALA A 70 2.78 7.08 -9.97
N LYS A 71 3.24 7.21 -11.22
CA LYS A 71 2.66 8.19 -12.17
C LYS A 71 1.23 7.81 -12.55
N ALA A 72 0.98 6.53 -12.83
CA ALA A 72 -0.32 5.99 -13.23
C ALA A 72 -1.26 5.70 -12.04
N TRP A 73 -0.87 6.05 -10.82
CA TRP A 73 -1.61 5.69 -9.60
C TRP A 73 -3.10 6.07 -9.61
N PRO A 74 -3.56 7.17 -10.24
CA PRO A 74 -4.98 7.47 -10.31
C PRO A 74 -5.83 6.36 -10.91
N ALA A 75 -5.26 5.57 -11.84
CA ALA A 75 -5.94 4.46 -12.48
C ALA A 75 -5.76 3.12 -11.76
N VAL A 76 -4.69 2.95 -10.97
CA VAL A 76 -4.32 1.65 -10.36
C VAL A 76 -5.40 1.09 -9.43
N PRO A 77 -5.93 1.85 -8.45
CA PRO A 77 -6.99 1.35 -7.58
C PRO A 77 -8.28 1.01 -8.33
N THR A 78 -8.62 1.81 -9.34
CA THR A 78 -9.80 1.62 -10.19
C THR A 78 -9.70 0.32 -11.00
N VAL A 79 -8.57 0.10 -11.65
CA VAL A 79 -8.32 -1.12 -12.42
C VAL A 79 -8.31 -2.34 -11.52
N ALA A 80 -7.68 -2.26 -10.35
CA ALA A 80 -7.68 -3.33 -9.36
C ALA A 80 -9.11 -3.67 -8.87
N SER A 81 -9.90 -2.66 -8.55
CA SER A 81 -11.30 -2.82 -8.16
C SER A 81 -12.15 -3.47 -9.26
N ALA A 82 -12.01 -3.00 -10.50
CA ALA A 82 -12.75 -3.54 -11.64
C ALA A 82 -12.33 -4.99 -11.93
N ALA A 83 -11.03 -5.28 -11.90
CA ALA A 83 -10.52 -6.64 -12.09
C ALA A 83 -11.04 -7.59 -11.02
N LEU A 84 -10.97 -7.20 -9.74
CA LEU A 84 -11.45 -8.02 -8.63
C LEU A 84 -12.98 -8.23 -8.71
N THR A 85 -13.75 -7.20 -9.09
CA THR A 85 -15.19 -7.32 -9.30
C THR A 85 -15.49 -8.25 -10.46
N GLY A 86 -14.75 -8.17 -11.58
CA GLY A 86 -14.91 -9.05 -12.72
C GLY A 86 -14.58 -10.52 -12.39
N VAL A 87 -13.53 -10.74 -11.64
CA VAL A 87 -13.13 -12.09 -11.17
C VAL A 87 -14.20 -12.70 -10.26
N ASN A 88 -14.86 -11.92 -9.42
CA ASN A 88 -15.90 -12.40 -8.50
C ASN A 88 -17.20 -12.85 -9.20
N VAL A 89 -17.42 -12.54 -10.48
CA VAL A 89 -18.57 -13.06 -11.26
C VAL A 89 -18.24 -14.35 -12.01
N LEU A 90 -16.97 -14.78 -12.01
CA LEU A 90 -16.53 -16.01 -12.65
C LEU A 90 -16.57 -17.19 -11.66
N PRO A 91 -16.74 -18.43 -12.16
CA PRO A 91 -16.63 -19.61 -11.31
C PRO A 91 -15.26 -19.67 -10.61
N THR A 92 -15.23 -19.79 -9.29
CA THR A 92 -14.01 -19.81 -8.48
C THR A 92 -12.94 -20.78 -8.98
N GLY A 93 -13.35 -22.02 -9.35
CA GLY A 93 -12.43 -23.04 -9.85
C GLY A 93 -11.78 -22.67 -11.19
N LEU A 94 -12.42 -21.84 -12.03
CA LEU A 94 -11.82 -21.32 -13.25
C LEU A 94 -10.75 -20.28 -12.92
N VAL A 95 -11.07 -19.35 -12.02
CA VAL A 95 -10.14 -18.29 -11.60
C VAL A 95 -8.90 -18.90 -10.95
N GLN A 96 -9.08 -19.86 -10.03
CA GLN A 96 -7.95 -20.57 -9.40
C GLN A 96 -7.05 -21.23 -10.44
N LYS A 97 -7.59 -21.99 -11.39
CA LYS A 97 -6.80 -22.62 -12.44
C LYS A 97 -6.02 -21.61 -13.29
N VAL A 98 -6.65 -20.48 -13.65
CA VAL A 98 -5.98 -19.42 -14.43
C VAL A 98 -4.87 -18.78 -13.63
N THR A 99 -5.10 -18.47 -12.35
CA THR A 99 -4.07 -17.89 -11.47
C THR A 99 -2.95 -18.88 -11.19
N ASP A 100 -3.23 -20.18 -11.02
CA ASP A 100 -2.21 -21.23 -10.84
C ASP A 100 -1.29 -21.35 -12.06
N VAL A 101 -1.88 -21.35 -13.28
CA VAL A 101 -1.09 -21.33 -14.52
C VAL A 101 -0.26 -20.06 -14.64
N ALA A 102 -0.83 -18.90 -14.32
CA ALA A 102 -0.11 -17.64 -14.32
C ALA A 102 1.04 -17.65 -13.30
N ARG A 103 0.83 -18.18 -12.08
CA ARG A 103 1.86 -18.36 -11.05
C ARG A 103 3.01 -19.26 -11.54
N ALA A 104 2.69 -20.36 -12.20
CA ALA A 104 3.69 -21.27 -12.78
C ALA A 104 4.55 -20.58 -13.85
N LEU A 105 3.99 -19.63 -14.62
CA LEU A 105 4.68 -18.93 -15.71
C LEU A 105 5.50 -17.70 -15.23
N VAL A 106 4.94 -16.89 -14.33
CA VAL A 106 5.54 -15.61 -13.91
C VAL A 106 6.17 -15.65 -12.52
N GLY A 107 5.97 -16.73 -11.78
CA GLY A 107 6.47 -16.94 -10.43
C GLY A 107 5.47 -16.56 -9.33
N GLU A 108 5.55 -17.27 -8.23
CA GLU A 108 4.69 -17.10 -7.05
C GLU A 108 4.89 -15.74 -6.37
N ASP A 109 6.09 -15.18 -6.45
CA ASP A 109 6.41 -13.85 -5.90
C ASP A 109 5.74 -12.69 -6.63
N ILE A 110 5.30 -12.92 -7.88
CA ILE A 110 4.70 -11.89 -8.75
C ILE A 110 3.19 -12.01 -8.77
N MET A 111 2.69 -13.24 -8.90
CA MET A 111 1.26 -13.53 -8.99
C MET A 111 0.77 -14.15 -7.68
N PRO A 112 0.00 -13.42 -6.86
CA PRO A 112 -0.60 -13.98 -5.65
C PRO A 112 -1.63 -15.07 -5.98
N GLU A 113 -1.81 -16.00 -5.06
CA GLU A 113 -2.87 -16.98 -5.14
C GLU A 113 -4.24 -16.31 -4.96
N TYR A 114 -5.21 -16.68 -5.80
CA TYR A 114 -6.57 -16.20 -5.65
C TYR A 114 -7.26 -16.91 -4.49
N GLN A 115 -7.74 -16.11 -3.53
CA GLN A 115 -8.50 -16.60 -2.39
C GLN A 115 -9.99 -16.28 -2.60
N PRO A 116 -10.90 -17.27 -2.49
CA PRO A 116 -12.35 -17.09 -2.70
C PRO A 116 -12.99 -16.09 -1.73
N GLU A 117 -12.36 -15.90 -0.55
CA GLU A 117 -12.79 -14.96 0.47
C GLU A 117 -12.55 -13.50 0.10
N LEU A 118 -11.71 -13.24 -0.92
CA LEU A 118 -11.55 -11.90 -1.48
C LEU A 118 -12.87 -11.43 -2.06
N GLY A 119 -13.47 -10.42 -1.44
CA GLY A 119 -14.69 -9.78 -1.90
C GLY A 119 -14.48 -9.04 -3.22
N LYS A 120 -15.56 -8.49 -3.76
CA LYS A 120 -15.49 -7.59 -4.93
C LYS A 120 -14.68 -6.35 -4.62
N GLY A 121 -14.27 -5.60 -5.66
CA GLY A 121 -13.62 -4.31 -5.52
C GLY A 121 -14.48 -3.28 -4.77
N GLY A 122 -13.80 -2.32 -4.14
CA GLY A 122 -14.44 -1.24 -3.40
C GLY A 122 -14.88 -0.07 -4.29
N LYS A 123 -15.57 0.90 -3.69
CA LYS A 123 -16.02 2.13 -4.35
C LYS A 123 -14.85 3.08 -4.60
N GLN A 124 -14.97 3.91 -5.64
CA GLN A 124 -14.05 5.02 -5.88
C GLN A 124 -14.15 6.04 -4.75
N ARG A 125 -13.00 6.50 -4.25
CA ARG A 125 -12.96 7.51 -3.18
C ARG A 125 -13.52 8.85 -3.63
N SER A 126 -13.35 9.22 -4.91
CA SER A 126 -13.96 10.42 -5.51
C SER A 126 -15.49 10.40 -5.49
N SER A 127 -16.13 9.23 -5.36
CA SER A 127 -17.58 9.14 -5.21
C SER A 127 -18.11 9.74 -3.90
N LEU A 128 -17.24 10.02 -2.93
CA LEU A 128 -17.59 10.70 -1.68
C LEU A 128 -17.92 12.19 -1.87
N GLY A 129 -17.47 12.80 -2.98
CA GLY A 129 -17.54 14.24 -3.17
C GLY A 129 -16.49 15.00 -2.34
N GLU A 130 -16.62 16.33 -2.27
CA GLU A 130 -15.66 17.19 -1.56
C GLU A 130 -15.92 17.30 -0.06
N HIS A 131 -17.12 16.93 0.41
CA HIS A 131 -17.53 16.98 1.81
C HIS A 131 -18.25 15.70 2.21
N VAL A 132 -17.96 15.21 3.40
CA VAL A 132 -18.63 14.06 4.01
C VAL A 132 -18.94 14.34 5.47
N GLY A 133 -19.86 13.56 6.05
CA GLY A 133 -20.33 13.77 7.42
C GLY A 133 -21.49 14.75 7.47
N ALA A 134 -21.66 15.45 8.58
CA ALA A 134 -22.75 16.41 8.79
C ALA A 134 -22.53 17.70 7.96
N PRO A 135 -23.62 18.43 7.60
CA PRO A 135 -23.48 19.75 6.98
C PRO A 135 -22.75 20.74 7.89
N GLY A 136 -21.92 21.59 7.31
CA GLY A 136 -21.21 22.65 8.04
C GLY A 136 -19.79 22.89 7.53
N GLU A 137 -19.07 23.78 8.20
CA GLU A 137 -17.66 24.03 7.92
C GLU A 137 -16.81 22.80 8.28
N PRO A 138 -15.89 22.39 7.41
CA PRO A 138 -15.06 21.23 7.69
C PRO A 138 -14.07 21.49 8.84
N ILE A 139 -14.02 20.57 9.79
CA ILE A 139 -13.09 20.65 10.92
C ILE A 139 -11.78 19.89 10.69
N ALA A 140 -11.75 19.02 9.67
CA ALA A 140 -10.58 18.23 9.29
C ALA A 140 -10.65 17.81 7.81
N VAL A 141 -9.52 17.35 7.27
CA VAL A 141 -9.42 16.72 5.97
C VAL A 141 -9.41 15.21 6.14
N TYR A 142 -10.36 14.52 5.51
CA TYR A 142 -10.45 13.06 5.50
C TYR A 142 -9.76 12.49 4.27
N VAL A 143 -8.80 11.59 4.48
CA VAL A 143 -8.05 10.90 3.44
C VAL A 143 -8.33 9.40 3.54
N PRO A 144 -9.40 8.90 2.90
CA PRO A 144 -9.71 7.48 2.90
C PRO A 144 -8.59 6.67 2.24
N ALA A 145 -8.30 5.49 2.78
CA ALA A 145 -7.25 4.62 2.28
C ALA A 145 -7.52 4.16 0.85
N CYS A 146 -6.50 4.15 -0.01
CA CYS A 146 -6.62 3.66 -1.38
C CYS A 146 -6.93 2.15 -1.44
N VAL A 147 -6.56 1.40 -0.42
CA VAL A 147 -6.87 -0.03 -0.29
C VAL A 147 -8.38 -0.29 -0.23
N ASN A 148 -9.18 0.63 0.31
CA ASN A 148 -10.64 0.51 0.36
C ASN A 148 -11.32 0.62 -1.02
N THR A 149 -10.62 1.23 -2.02
CA THR A 149 -11.07 1.18 -3.42
C THR A 149 -10.72 -0.16 -4.07
N MET A 150 -9.52 -0.69 -3.79
CA MET A 150 -9.08 -1.96 -4.37
C MET A 150 -9.90 -3.13 -3.86
N PHE A 151 -10.16 -3.16 -2.55
CA PHE A 151 -10.87 -4.22 -1.86
C PHE A 151 -12.13 -3.68 -1.20
N GLY A 152 -13.28 -4.16 -1.63
CA GLY A 152 -14.56 -3.85 -0.99
C GLY A 152 -14.76 -4.64 0.31
N PRO A 153 -15.84 -4.36 1.03
CA PRO A 153 -16.16 -5.09 2.24
C PRO A 153 -16.43 -6.58 1.97
N SER A 154 -16.08 -7.42 2.93
CA SER A 154 -16.39 -8.85 2.89
C SER A 154 -17.86 -9.10 3.15
N GLY A 155 -18.48 -9.98 2.37
CA GLY A 155 -19.88 -10.37 2.52
C GLY A 155 -20.85 -9.18 2.47
N SER A 156 -21.76 -9.11 3.47
CA SER A 156 -22.73 -8.01 3.63
C SER A 156 -22.23 -6.89 4.56
N GLY A 157 -20.95 -6.88 4.90
CA GLY A 157 -20.36 -5.90 5.81
C GLY A 157 -20.39 -4.48 5.25
N VAL A 158 -20.30 -3.50 6.14
CA VAL A 158 -20.10 -2.09 5.80
C VAL A 158 -18.62 -1.85 5.61
N GLY A 159 -18.24 -1.18 4.51
CA GLY A 159 -16.83 -0.82 4.26
C GLY A 159 -16.31 0.19 5.28
N ALA A 160 -15.00 0.17 5.55
CA ALA A 160 -14.38 1.08 6.53
C ALA A 160 -14.66 2.56 6.21
N THR A 161 -14.58 2.96 4.95
CA THR A 161 -14.90 4.32 4.50
C THR A 161 -16.36 4.70 4.76
N ASP A 162 -17.32 3.83 4.39
CA ASP A 162 -18.75 4.09 4.61
C ASP A 162 -19.06 4.15 6.12
N ALA A 163 -18.45 3.28 6.93
CA ALA A 163 -18.60 3.29 8.39
C ALA A 163 -18.04 4.57 9.02
N PHE A 164 -16.88 5.04 8.55
CA PHE A 164 -16.26 6.27 9.04
C PHE A 164 -17.10 7.51 8.70
N VAL A 165 -17.64 7.58 7.47
CA VAL A 165 -18.56 8.67 7.05
C VAL A 165 -19.80 8.68 7.92
N ALA A 166 -20.44 7.52 8.13
CA ALA A 166 -21.61 7.42 8.99
C ALA A 166 -21.31 7.81 10.46
N LEU A 167 -20.09 7.51 10.95
CA LEU A 167 -19.65 7.98 12.27
C LEU A 167 -19.53 9.50 12.32
N ALA A 168 -18.94 10.12 11.29
CA ALA A 168 -18.81 11.58 11.19
C ALA A 168 -20.18 12.27 11.16
N GLU A 169 -21.15 11.72 10.40
CA GLU A 169 -22.53 12.21 10.38
C GLU A 169 -23.17 12.15 11.76
N ARG A 170 -23.06 11.02 12.45
CA ARG A 170 -23.62 10.83 13.81
C ARG A 170 -22.95 11.72 14.86
N ALA A 171 -21.65 12.02 14.67
CA ALA A 171 -20.91 12.93 15.51
C ALA A 171 -21.21 14.42 15.22
N GLY A 172 -21.99 14.74 14.18
CA GLY A 172 -22.32 16.11 13.79
C GLY A 172 -21.12 16.88 13.22
N VAL A 173 -20.10 16.20 12.67
CA VAL A 173 -18.89 16.84 12.13
C VAL A 173 -18.86 16.79 10.62
N SER A 174 -18.38 17.88 10.00
CA SER A 174 -18.11 17.99 8.56
C SER A 174 -16.63 17.75 8.29
N LEU A 175 -16.32 16.97 7.26
CA LEU A 175 -14.97 16.65 6.83
C LEU A 175 -14.80 16.99 5.34
N ARG A 176 -13.65 17.54 4.98
CA ARG A 176 -13.27 17.80 3.59
C ARG A 176 -12.51 16.62 3.02
N VAL A 177 -12.85 16.19 1.81
CA VAL A 177 -12.10 15.18 1.04
C VAL A 177 -11.30 15.90 -0.05
N PRO A 178 -9.99 15.59 -0.24
CA PRO A 178 -9.22 16.17 -1.33
C PRO A 178 -9.84 15.88 -2.70
N LYS A 179 -9.90 16.88 -3.58
CA LYS A 179 -10.50 16.74 -4.93
C LYS A 179 -9.82 15.67 -5.79
N ASP A 180 -8.52 15.48 -5.60
CA ASP A 180 -7.68 14.53 -6.32
C ASP A 180 -7.42 13.24 -5.52
N ILE A 181 -8.33 12.89 -4.60
CA ILE A 181 -8.17 11.79 -3.65
C ILE A 181 -7.80 10.44 -4.31
N ASP A 182 -8.33 10.14 -5.50
CA ASP A 182 -8.03 8.90 -6.22
C ASP A 182 -6.57 8.83 -6.68
N ALA A 183 -5.89 9.97 -6.80
CA ALA A 183 -4.48 10.06 -7.15
C ALA A 183 -3.54 9.90 -5.93
N LEU A 184 -4.07 9.92 -4.71
CA LEU A 184 -3.27 9.90 -3.49
C LEU A 184 -3.03 8.48 -2.97
N CYS A 185 -1.86 8.29 -2.37
CA CYS A 185 -1.48 7.07 -1.64
C CYS A 185 -0.48 7.42 -0.54
N CYS A 186 -0.54 6.75 0.59
CA CYS A 186 0.42 6.94 1.69
C CYS A 186 1.89 6.67 1.35
N GLY A 187 2.16 6.05 0.18
CA GLY A 187 3.52 5.76 -0.28
C GLY A 187 4.11 4.44 0.25
N THR A 188 3.39 3.73 1.13
CA THR A 188 3.84 2.43 1.67
C THR A 188 4.25 1.41 0.61
N PRO A 189 3.54 1.23 -0.52
CA PRO A 189 3.95 0.27 -1.56
C PRO A 189 5.37 0.51 -2.08
N TRP A 190 5.78 1.77 -2.19
CA TRP A 190 7.14 2.15 -2.65
C TRP A 190 8.16 2.11 -1.52
N THR A 191 7.83 2.66 -0.34
CA THR A 191 8.75 2.72 0.81
C THR A 191 9.12 1.32 1.31
N SER A 192 8.16 0.43 1.44
CA SER A 192 8.37 -0.94 1.91
C SER A 192 9.27 -1.76 0.97
N LYS A 193 9.19 -1.51 -0.34
CA LYS A 193 10.00 -2.18 -1.37
C LYS A 193 11.33 -1.46 -1.65
N GLY A 194 11.62 -0.32 -1.02
CA GLY A 194 12.82 0.47 -1.26
C GLY A 194 12.84 1.22 -2.61
N MET A 195 11.68 1.51 -3.20
CA MET A 195 11.50 2.14 -4.51
C MET A 195 11.49 3.66 -4.42
N LYS A 196 12.65 4.27 -4.17
CA LYS A 196 12.82 5.71 -3.87
C LYS A 196 12.19 6.65 -4.91
N LYS A 197 12.35 6.36 -6.22
CA LYS A 197 11.81 7.23 -7.28
C LYS A 197 10.29 7.29 -7.27
N GLY A 198 9.62 6.13 -7.12
CA GLY A 198 8.16 6.06 -7.03
C GLY A 198 7.65 6.73 -5.76
N HIS A 199 8.32 6.54 -4.62
CA HIS A 199 8.01 7.21 -3.37
C HIS A 199 8.07 8.73 -3.52
N ALA A 200 9.15 9.29 -4.07
CA ALA A 200 9.32 10.74 -4.24
C ALA A 200 8.23 11.37 -5.15
N ILE A 201 7.76 10.64 -6.18
CA ILE A 201 6.64 11.09 -7.01
C ILE A 201 5.36 11.20 -6.19
N MET A 202 5.06 10.18 -5.39
CA MET A 202 3.86 10.14 -4.56
C MET A 202 3.92 11.15 -3.42
N GLU A 203 5.05 11.28 -2.75
CA GLU A 203 5.30 12.24 -1.67
C GLU A 203 4.99 13.67 -2.13
N LYS A 204 5.54 14.09 -3.27
CA LYS A 204 5.25 15.42 -3.84
C LYS A 204 3.77 15.62 -4.13
N ARG A 205 3.11 14.61 -4.68
CA ARG A 205 1.67 14.68 -4.99
C ARG A 205 0.84 14.81 -3.73
N VAL A 206 1.08 13.97 -2.73
CA VAL A 206 0.37 14.00 -1.45
C VAL A 206 0.60 15.31 -0.73
N GLN A 207 1.85 15.78 -0.68
CA GLN A 207 2.18 17.06 -0.04
C GLN A 207 1.43 18.23 -0.70
N ALA A 208 1.45 18.33 -2.02
CA ALA A 208 0.75 19.41 -2.73
C ALA A 208 -0.77 19.36 -2.49
N SER A 209 -1.38 18.17 -2.59
CA SER A 209 -2.80 17.98 -2.37
C SER A 209 -3.22 18.29 -0.94
N LEU A 210 -2.48 17.78 0.06
CA LEU A 210 -2.79 18.04 1.47
C LEU A 210 -2.58 19.51 1.86
N MET A 211 -1.54 20.16 1.36
CA MET A 211 -1.36 21.60 1.59
C MET A 211 -2.56 22.42 1.08
N ALA A 212 -3.09 22.07 -0.08
CA ALA A 212 -4.29 22.72 -0.62
C ALA A 212 -5.55 22.36 0.18
N ALA A 213 -5.77 21.08 0.49
CA ALA A 213 -6.98 20.62 1.17
C ALA A 213 -7.06 21.04 2.63
N THR A 214 -5.91 21.21 3.31
CA THR A 214 -5.83 21.62 4.73
C THR A 214 -5.79 23.14 4.92
N ASP A 215 -5.95 23.93 3.86
CA ASP A 215 -5.75 25.37 3.93
C ASP A 215 -4.38 25.73 4.55
N HIS A 216 -3.33 25.18 3.96
CA HIS A 216 -1.93 25.32 4.38
C HIS A 216 -1.63 24.82 5.81
N GLY A 217 -2.25 23.70 6.19
CA GLY A 217 -2.02 23.07 7.49
C GLY A 217 -2.92 23.57 8.62
N ARG A 218 -3.92 24.40 8.30
CA ARG A 218 -4.90 24.88 9.28
C ARG A 218 -5.83 23.76 9.78
N LEU A 219 -6.26 22.86 8.86
CA LEU A 219 -7.08 21.72 9.19
C LEU A 219 -6.22 20.49 9.46
N PRO A 220 -6.51 19.72 10.52
CA PRO A 220 -5.87 18.44 10.74
C PRO A 220 -6.27 17.41 9.66
N VAL A 221 -5.45 16.38 9.49
CA VAL A 221 -5.70 15.27 8.56
C VAL A 221 -6.11 14.03 9.32
N LEU A 222 -7.17 13.38 8.89
CA LEU A 222 -7.66 12.09 9.37
C LEU A 222 -7.56 11.04 8.27
N SER A 223 -7.19 9.82 8.62
CA SER A 223 -7.17 8.67 7.70
C SER A 223 -7.76 7.45 8.39
N ASP A 224 -8.42 6.59 7.62
CA ASP A 224 -8.94 5.28 8.05
C ASP A 224 -7.94 4.14 7.83
N ALA A 225 -6.72 4.48 7.41
CA ALA A 225 -5.59 3.55 7.32
C ALA A 225 -4.59 3.82 8.43
N SER A 226 -4.07 2.75 8.99
CA SER A 226 -2.96 2.74 9.93
C SER A 226 -1.62 2.63 9.20
#